data_37d06e27a021ce4fc91f24baaa3f7678
#
_entry.id   37d06e27a021ce4fc91f24baaa3f7678
#
_cell.length_a   1.000
_cell.length_b   1.000
_cell.length_c   1.000
_cell.angle_alpha   90.00
_cell.angle_beta   90.00
_cell.angle_gamma   90.00
#
_symmetry.space_group_name_H-M   'P 1'
#
loop_
_entity.id
_entity.type
_entity.pdbx_description
1 polymer ?
#
loop_
_entity_poly.entity_id
_entity_poly.type
_entity_poly.pdbx_seq_one_letter_code
_entity_poly.pdbx_strand_id
1 'polypeptide(L)'
;LAEQLGELPFPVLIAPGNHDYWHAGSLYATNDWPDNVHIFSSNQFSPVEVAGHRIFGVAHDKPKGTGNLLAGFKVPDGLPAIALFHGSERGQLPAQGEGKEDHAPFAEAEIAQAGFRFGLLGHFHTPRTTAQLVYPGNPEPLTFGETGERGAAEVDFSPSTPTVKIHPVNTFTLSELEVDVTDCQHSDAVLQRVREALPEGANQGARVRLVGELALGIQLGPSDLIAKMRQEDRCVDVVFACRPALDLEQLKVAPDIRGQFVRGLLERPDFDSELVQSALRAGVEALQGEEPAIL
;
A
#
# COMPACT_ATOMS: atom_id res chain seq x y z
N LEU A 1 -22.52 -0.33 15.49
CA LEU A 1 -21.22 0.12 15.98
C LEU A 1 -21.32 0.80 17.35
N ALA A 2 -22.16 1.85 17.52
CA ALA A 2 -22.29 2.54 18.83
C ALA A 2 -22.66 1.59 19.97
N GLU A 3 -23.67 0.73 19.79
CA GLU A 3 -24.06 -0.31 20.76
C GLU A 3 -22.88 -1.24 21.10
N GLN A 4 -22.17 -1.75 20.10
CA GLN A 4 -21.01 -2.63 20.30
C GLN A 4 -19.87 -1.96 21.07
N LEU A 5 -19.62 -0.67 20.80
CA LEU A 5 -18.63 0.08 21.53
C LEU A 5 -19.06 0.32 22.98
N GLY A 6 -20.36 0.49 23.24
CA GLY A 6 -20.94 0.64 24.59
C GLY A 6 -20.79 -0.61 25.46
N GLU A 7 -20.69 -1.79 24.87
CA GLU A 7 -20.49 -3.05 25.60
C GLU A 7 -19.03 -3.25 26.08
N LEU A 8 -18.10 -2.42 25.60
CA LEU A 8 -16.70 -2.54 26.00
C LEU A 8 -16.47 -2.03 27.44
N PRO A 9 -15.70 -2.76 28.26
CA PRO A 9 -15.48 -2.41 29.67
C PRO A 9 -14.42 -1.33 29.88
N PHE A 10 -14.01 -0.63 28.80
CA PHE A 10 -12.96 0.38 28.82
C PHE A 10 -13.35 1.59 27.96
N PRO A 11 -12.71 2.76 28.17
CA PRO A 11 -12.95 3.94 27.36
C PRO A 11 -12.53 3.75 25.90
N VAL A 12 -13.33 4.27 24.98
CA VAL A 12 -13.04 4.34 23.54
C VAL A 12 -12.85 5.80 23.16
N LEU A 13 -11.70 6.13 22.57
CA LEU A 13 -11.38 7.49 22.13
C LEU A 13 -11.34 7.53 20.60
N ILE A 14 -12.09 8.41 19.97
CA ILE A 14 -12.18 8.56 18.52
C ILE A 14 -11.66 9.93 18.10
N ALA A 15 -10.64 9.94 17.25
CA ALA A 15 -10.10 11.12 16.59
C ALA A 15 -10.48 11.09 15.11
N PRO A 16 -11.50 11.83 14.66
CA PRO A 16 -11.93 11.88 13.27
C PRO A 16 -10.81 12.31 12.32
N GLY A 17 -10.69 11.59 11.18
CA GLY A 17 -9.71 11.86 10.14
C GLY A 17 -10.24 12.80 9.04
N ASN A 18 -9.51 12.86 7.92
CA ASN A 18 -9.87 13.73 6.80
C ASN A 18 -11.05 13.21 5.97
N HIS A 19 -11.32 11.90 5.95
CA HIS A 19 -12.45 11.31 5.22
C HIS A 19 -13.75 11.34 6.01
N ASP A 20 -13.67 11.33 7.33
CA ASP A 20 -14.77 11.29 8.27
C ASP A 20 -14.73 12.47 9.25
N TYR A 21 -14.21 13.61 8.78
CA TYR A 21 -13.98 14.81 9.60
C TYR A 21 -15.20 15.25 10.41
N TRP A 22 -14.93 15.82 11.59
CA TRP A 22 -15.98 16.28 12.47
C TRP A 22 -16.67 17.55 11.93
N HIS A 23 -18.00 17.53 11.86
CA HIS A 23 -18.85 18.69 11.60
C HIS A 23 -20.24 18.44 12.19
N ALA A 24 -21.06 19.50 12.35
CA ALA A 24 -22.35 19.42 13.02
C ALA A 24 -23.36 18.44 12.41
N GLY A 25 -23.20 18.06 11.15
CA GLY A 25 -24.01 17.02 10.45
C GLY A 25 -23.33 15.68 10.32
N SER A 26 -22.14 15.46 10.88
CA SER A 26 -21.46 14.18 10.87
C SER A 26 -22.14 13.18 11.80
N LEU A 27 -21.94 11.87 11.55
CA LEU A 27 -22.41 10.83 12.46
C LEU A 27 -21.83 10.97 13.86
N TYR A 28 -20.68 11.58 14.00
CA TYR A 28 -20.06 11.87 15.29
C TYR A 28 -20.84 12.89 16.13
N ALA A 29 -21.49 13.86 15.47
CA ALA A 29 -22.26 14.92 16.14
C ALA A 29 -23.76 14.58 16.28
N THR A 30 -24.28 13.72 15.42
CA THR A 30 -25.73 13.47 15.31
C THR A 30 -26.21 12.17 15.98
N ASN A 31 -25.31 11.23 16.25
CA ASN A 31 -25.65 9.98 16.95
C ASN A 31 -25.49 10.14 18.46
N ASP A 32 -26.33 9.42 19.20
CA ASP A 32 -26.14 9.19 20.63
C ASP A 32 -25.04 8.15 20.84
N TRP A 33 -23.93 8.58 21.41
CA TRP A 33 -22.81 7.70 21.74
C TRP A 33 -22.87 7.25 23.20
N PRO A 34 -22.46 6.01 23.50
CA PRO A 34 -22.38 5.53 24.89
C PRO A 34 -21.40 6.33 25.74
N ASP A 35 -21.62 6.37 27.06
CA ASP A 35 -20.81 7.16 28.01
C ASP A 35 -19.30 6.81 28.02
N ASN A 36 -18.95 5.58 27.65
CA ASN A 36 -17.56 5.15 27.53
C ASN A 36 -16.89 5.56 26.20
N VAL A 37 -17.62 6.21 25.26
CA VAL A 37 -17.10 6.64 23.96
C VAL A 37 -16.88 8.15 23.97
N HIS A 38 -15.64 8.59 23.85
CA HIS A 38 -15.28 10.00 23.72
C HIS A 38 -14.84 10.31 22.30
N ILE A 39 -15.48 11.31 21.67
CA ILE A 39 -15.16 11.77 20.33
C ILE A 39 -14.53 13.15 20.40
N PHE A 40 -13.31 13.29 19.89
CA PHE A 40 -12.70 14.60 19.74
C PHE A 40 -13.40 15.38 18.64
N SER A 41 -13.79 16.62 18.94
CA SER A 41 -14.64 17.44 18.08
C SER A 41 -13.99 18.78 17.67
N SER A 42 -12.74 18.99 18.03
CA SER A 42 -12.00 20.23 17.77
C SER A 42 -10.72 19.94 17.00
N ASN A 43 -10.32 20.90 16.15
CA ASN A 43 -9.01 20.91 15.50
C ASN A 43 -7.86 21.40 16.41
N GLN A 44 -8.11 21.49 17.71
CA GLN A 44 -7.13 21.77 18.75
C GLN A 44 -7.05 20.60 19.72
N PHE A 45 -5.83 20.25 20.13
CA PHE A 45 -5.62 19.18 21.09
C PHE A 45 -6.34 19.42 22.40
N SER A 46 -7.12 18.47 22.85
CA SER A 46 -7.80 18.45 24.14
C SER A 46 -7.52 17.14 24.87
N PRO A 47 -7.32 17.15 26.21
CA PRO A 47 -6.96 15.97 26.98
C PRO A 47 -8.16 15.16 27.44
N VAL A 48 -8.00 13.84 27.47
CA VAL A 48 -8.82 12.89 28.21
C VAL A 48 -7.90 12.06 29.11
N GLU A 49 -8.24 11.90 30.38
CA GLU A 49 -7.45 11.07 31.29
C GLU A 49 -7.90 9.62 31.24
N VAL A 50 -6.97 8.72 30.94
CA VAL A 50 -7.20 7.26 30.89
C VAL A 50 -6.03 6.55 31.56
N ALA A 51 -6.32 5.73 32.57
CA ALA A 51 -5.34 4.84 33.20
C ALA A 51 -4.01 5.54 33.61
N GLY A 52 -4.11 6.76 34.13
CA GLY A 52 -2.94 7.52 34.59
C GLY A 52 -2.14 8.23 33.49
N HIS A 53 -2.68 8.28 32.27
CA HIS A 53 -2.12 9.05 31.16
C HIS A 53 -3.11 10.10 30.68
N ARG A 54 -2.60 11.20 30.11
CA ARG A 54 -3.41 12.16 29.35
C ARG A 54 -3.32 11.85 27.87
N ILE A 55 -4.44 11.48 27.28
CA ILE A 55 -4.54 11.29 25.84
C ILE A 55 -5.03 12.59 25.22
N PHE A 56 -4.17 13.27 24.50
CA PHE A 56 -4.53 14.49 23.78
C PHE A 56 -4.97 14.11 22.36
N GLY A 57 -6.26 14.22 22.11
CA GLY A 57 -6.82 13.98 20.79
C GLY A 57 -7.21 15.25 20.07
N VAL A 58 -7.28 15.16 18.75
CA VAL A 58 -7.69 16.26 17.87
C VAL A 58 -8.45 15.67 16.67
N ALA A 59 -9.48 16.36 16.19
CA ALA A 59 -10.24 15.99 15.02
C ALA A 59 -9.83 16.83 13.80
N HIS A 60 -9.92 16.26 12.61
CA HIS A 60 -10.09 17.10 11.41
C HIS A 60 -11.47 17.74 11.42
N ASP A 61 -11.56 19.01 11.03
CA ASP A 61 -12.80 19.78 10.88
C ASP A 61 -13.17 20.05 9.42
N LYS A 62 -12.36 19.52 8.50
CA LYS A 62 -12.51 19.63 7.05
C LYS A 62 -11.78 18.52 6.32
N PRO A 63 -12.18 18.19 5.08
CA PRO A 63 -11.60 17.06 4.33
C PRO A 63 -10.20 17.35 3.81
N LYS A 64 -9.83 18.63 3.63
CA LYS A 64 -8.56 19.05 3.02
C LYS A 64 -8.00 20.31 3.65
N GLY A 65 -6.68 20.50 3.50
CA GLY A 65 -6.01 21.73 3.91
C GLY A 65 -5.88 21.90 5.43
N THR A 66 -5.91 20.80 6.19
CA THR A 66 -5.52 20.82 7.60
C THR A 66 -4.00 20.94 7.67
N GLY A 67 -3.52 22.02 8.29
CA GLY A 67 -2.09 22.26 8.52
C GLY A 67 -1.52 21.37 9.61
N ASN A 68 -0.24 21.61 9.96
CA ASN A 68 0.43 20.88 11.02
C ASN A 68 -0.25 21.13 12.38
N LEU A 69 -0.89 20.10 12.92
CA LEU A 69 -1.61 20.16 14.20
C LEU A 69 -0.67 20.32 15.41
N LEU A 70 0.59 19.89 15.29
CA LEU A 70 1.61 20.04 16.34
C LEU A 70 2.26 21.44 16.37
N ALA A 71 2.05 22.24 15.31
CA ALA A 71 2.70 23.54 15.20
C ALA A 71 2.32 24.47 16.36
N GLY A 72 3.30 24.84 17.18
CA GLY A 72 3.11 25.72 18.33
C GLY A 72 2.42 25.08 19.53
N PHE A 73 1.97 23.84 19.45
CA PHE A 73 1.40 23.14 20.59
C PHE A 73 2.49 22.69 21.56
N LYS A 74 2.19 22.82 22.85
CA LYS A 74 3.00 22.31 23.96
C LYS A 74 2.11 21.64 24.99
N VAL A 75 2.49 20.43 25.35
CA VAL A 75 1.83 19.69 26.44
C VAL A 75 2.01 20.47 27.76
N PRO A 76 0.94 20.82 28.46
CA PRO A 76 1.04 21.41 29.81
C PRO A 76 1.66 20.39 30.79
N ASP A 77 2.32 20.89 31.85
CA ASP A 77 2.86 20.04 32.92
C ASP A 77 1.78 19.14 33.54
N GLY A 78 2.20 17.94 33.98
CA GLY A 78 1.30 16.98 34.63
C GLY A 78 1.62 15.54 34.29
N LEU A 79 0.59 14.70 34.14
CA LEU A 79 0.72 13.30 33.78
C LEU A 79 1.37 13.09 32.41
N PRO A 80 2.00 11.92 32.17
CA PRO A 80 2.52 11.58 30.84
C PRO A 80 1.46 11.76 29.76
N ALA A 81 1.83 12.42 28.66
CA ALA A 81 0.94 12.77 27.58
C ALA A 81 1.19 11.94 26.33
N ILE A 82 0.12 11.50 25.68
CA ILE A 82 0.12 10.71 24.45
C ILE A 82 -0.73 11.48 23.42
N ALA A 83 -0.24 11.61 22.19
CA ALA A 83 -1.00 12.21 21.11
C ALA A 83 -1.87 11.16 20.41
N LEU A 84 -3.11 11.53 20.09
CA LEU A 84 -4.03 10.73 19.26
C LEU A 84 -4.56 11.61 18.12
N PHE A 85 -4.12 11.38 16.91
CA PHE A 85 -4.57 12.17 15.76
C PHE A 85 -4.38 11.47 14.40
N HIS A 86 -4.97 12.08 13.37
CA HIS A 86 -4.86 11.63 11.99
C HIS A 86 -3.98 12.62 11.22
N GLY A 87 -2.86 12.16 10.64
CA GLY A 87 -1.94 13.06 9.94
C GLY A 87 -0.80 12.37 9.22
N SER A 88 -0.20 13.09 8.27
CA SER A 88 0.87 12.64 7.40
C SER A 88 2.24 12.89 8.03
N GLU A 89 2.94 11.86 8.48
CA GLU A 89 4.34 11.99 8.85
C GLU A 89 5.20 12.14 7.57
N ARG A 90 6.00 13.22 7.49
CA ARG A 90 6.69 13.61 6.24
C ARG A 90 7.70 12.59 5.72
N GLY A 91 8.32 11.81 6.59
CA GLY A 91 9.25 10.75 6.18
C GLY A 91 8.57 9.56 5.49
N GLN A 92 7.23 9.43 5.60
CA GLN A 92 6.45 8.39 4.93
C GLN A 92 5.76 8.84 3.63
N LEU A 93 5.72 10.13 3.34
CA LEU A 93 5.07 10.65 2.13
C LEU A 93 5.55 9.97 0.83
N PRO A 94 6.84 9.68 0.65
CA PRO A 94 7.30 8.96 -0.55
C PRO A 94 6.68 7.57 -0.74
N ALA A 95 6.31 6.90 0.34
CA ALA A 95 5.67 5.58 0.30
C ALA A 95 4.18 5.61 -0.05
N GLN A 96 3.55 6.79 -0.06
CA GLN A 96 2.13 6.95 -0.39
C GLN A 96 1.84 6.98 -1.89
N GLY A 97 2.86 7.10 -2.74
CA GLY A 97 2.74 7.30 -4.18
C GLY A 97 2.58 8.79 -4.57
N GLU A 98 2.95 9.10 -5.79
CA GLU A 98 2.88 10.46 -6.33
C GLU A 98 1.43 10.99 -6.39
N GLY A 99 1.25 12.28 -6.07
CA GLY A 99 -0.02 12.98 -6.23
C GLY A 99 -1.02 12.85 -5.08
N LYS A 100 -0.68 12.21 -3.97
CA LYS A 100 -1.52 12.25 -2.76
C LYS A 100 -1.27 13.53 -1.98
N GLU A 101 -2.37 14.17 -1.53
CA GLU A 101 -2.31 15.39 -0.73
C GLU A 101 -1.88 15.08 0.72
N ASP A 102 -1.07 15.96 1.29
CA ASP A 102 -0.69 15.90 2.69
C ASP A 102 -1.87 16.35 3.59
N HIS A 103 -2.18 15.56 4.60
CA HIS A 103 -3.17 15.89 5.60
C HIS A 103 -2.51 16.06 6.97
N ALA A 104 -2.65 17.24 7.57
CA ALA A 104 -2.00 17.58 8.84
C ALA A 104 -0.51 17.16 8.89
N PRO A 105 0.33 17.61 7.93
CA PRO A 105 1.70 17.14 7.78
C PRO A 105 2.58 17.56 8.96
N PHE A 106 3.35 16.62 9.49
CA PHE A 106 4.28 16.84 10.60
C PHE A 106 5.57 16.04 10.44
N ALA A 107 6.61 16.36 11.19
CA ALA A 107 7.81 15.55 11.32
C ALA A 107 7.77 14.75 12.62
N GLU A 108 8.25 13.49 12.60
CA GLU A 108 8.25 12.61 13.77
C GLU A 108 8.82 13.28 15.03
N ALA A 109 9.92 14.03 14.89
CA ALA A 109 10.55 14.73 15.99
C ALA A 109 9.63 15.77 16.68
N GLU A 110 8.59 16.27 16.01
CA GLU A 110 7.64 17.24 16.57
C GLU A 110 6.78 16.63 17.68
N ILE A 111 6.59 15.29 17.71
CA ILE A 111 5.92 14.57 18.79
C ILE A 111 6.62 14.86 20.12
N ALA A 112 7.92 14.56 20.20
CA ALA A 112 8.70 14.80 21.41
C ALA A 112 8.90 16.30 21.68
N GLN A 113 9.07 17.12 20.65
CA GLN A 113 9.19 18.57 20.78
C GLN A 113 7.93 19.20 21.37
N ALA A 114 6.75 18.70 21.04
CA ALA A 114 5.48 19.12 21.64
C ALA A 114 5.33 18.66 23.11
N GLY A 115 6.16 17.74 23.58
CA GLY A 115 6.12 17.18 24.94
C GLY A 115 5.32 15.88 25.05
N PHE A 116 4.97 15.25 23.93
CA PHE A 116 4.32 13.94 23.94
C PHE A 116 5.35 12.83 24.12
N ARG A 117 4.95 11.83 24.91
CA ARG A 117 5.73 10.60 25.09
C ARG A 117 5.65 9.68 23.87
N PHE A 118 4.51 9.68 23.19
CA PHE A 118 4.23 8.83 22.04
C PHE A 118 3.05 9.36 21.21
N GLY A 119 2.99 8.98 19.92
CA GLY A 119 1.90 9.28 19.01
C GLY A 119 1.14 8.03 18.56
N LEU A 120 -0.17 8.02 18.74
CA LEU A 120 -1.12 7.05 18.19
C LEU A 120 -1.76 7.68 16.95
N LEU A 121 -1.47 7.15 15.76
CA LEU A 121 -1.76 7.87 14.52
C LEU A 121 -2.65 7.07 13.57
N GLY A 122 -3.50 7.78 12.84
CA GLY A 122 -4.19 7.30 11.64
C GLY A 122 -3.71 8.04 10.40
N HIS A 123 -4.12 7.63 9.24
CA HIS A 123 -3.92 8.16 7.90
C HIS A 123 -3.20 7.19 6.96
N PHE A 124 -2.04 6.67 7.33
CA PHE A 124 -1.32 5.71 6.50
C PHE A 124 -1.94 4.32 6.62
N HIS A 125 -2.23 3.69 5.47
CA HIS A 125 -2.81 2.35 5.43
C HIS A 125 -1.77 1.25 5.71
N THR A 126 -0.50 1.53 5.50
CA THR A 126 0.59 0.60 5.81
C THR A 126 1.02 0.74 7.27
N PRO A 127 1.07 -0.34 8.05
CA PRO A 127 1.53 -0.30 9.42
C PRO A 127 2.97 0.22 9.52
N ARG A 128 3.21 1.07 10.51
CA ARG A 128 4.57 1.56 10.84
C ARG A 128 4.69 1.81 12.32
N THR A 129 5.80 1.38 12.89
CA THR A 129 6.18 1.64 14.27
C THR A 129 7.57 2.25 14.33
N THR A 130 7.72 3.29 15.17
CA THR A 130 9.02 3.89 15.51
C THR A 130 9.14 3.99 17.04
N ALA A 131 10.22 4.59 17.53
CA ALA A 131 10.37 4.88 18.96
C ALA A 131 9.38 5.95 19.47
N GLN A 132 8.76 6.73 18.60
CA GLN A 132 7.93 7.88 18.95
C GLN A 132 6.47 7.78 18.51
N LEU A 133 6.13 6.87 17.59
CA LEU A 133 4.77 6.78 17.06
C LEU A 133 4.43 5.40 16.50
N VAL A 134 3.12 5.16 16.35
CA VAL A 134 2.58 4.01 15.63
C VAL A 134 1.45 4.44 14.68
N TYR A 135 1.51 3.92 13.47
CA TYR A 135 0.38 3.78 12.55
C TYR A 135 -0.01 2.31 12.51
N PRO A 136 -1.20 1.92 12.95
CA PRO A 136 -1.63 0.51 12.86
C PRO A 136 -1.91 0.07 11.42
N GLY A 137 -2.09 1.03 10.50
CA GLY A 137 -2.61 0.78 9.17
C GLY A 137 -4.14 0.62 9.16
N ASN A 138 -4.68 0.14 8.06
CA ASN A 138 -6.07 -0.27 7.99
C ASN A 138 -6.22 -1.76 8.42
N PRO A 139 -7.33 -2.14 9.07
CA PRO A 139 -7.53 -3.50 9.59
C PRO A 139 -7.82 -4.54 8.51
N GLU A 140 -8.27 -4.11 7.33
CA GLU A 140 -8.50 -4.95 6.14
C GLU A 140 -7.87 -4.29 4.91
N PRO A 141 -7.34 -5.05 3.93
CA PRO A 141 -6.80 -4.46 2.72
C PRO A 141 -7.90 -3.88 1.84
N LEU A 142 -7.71 -2.65 1.35
CA LEU A 142 -8.62 -1.96 0.46
C LEU A 142 -8.12 -1.96 -1.00
N THR A 143 -6.82 -2.15 -1.19
CA THR A 143 -6.18 -2.17 -2.51
C THR A 143 -5.12 -3.27 -2.58
N PHE A 144 -4.81 -3.74 -3.78
CA PHE A 144 -3.81 -4.81 -3.99
C PHE A 144 -2.38 -4.45 -3.52
N GLY A 145 -2.05 -3.18 -3.33
CA GLY A 145 -0.77 -2.76 -2.73
C GLY A 145 -0.71 -2.90 -1.20
N GLU A 146 -1.81 -3.26 -0.56
CA GLU A 146 -1.92 -3.38 0.89
C GLU A 146 -1.81 -4.85 1.32
N THR A 147 -0.63 -5.40 1.17
CA THR A 147 -0.32 -6.82 1.38
C THR A 147 -0.09 -7.20 2.84
N GLY A 148 -0.14 -8.49 3.12
CA GLY A 148 0.26 -9.09 4.39
C GLY A 148 -0.75 -8.99 5.52
N GLU A 149 -0.26 -9.21 6.74
CA GLU A 149 -1.04 -9.12 7.97
C GLU A 149 -1.38 -7.68 8.31
N ARG A 150 -2.63 -7.44 8.72
CA ARG A 150 -3.15 -6.13 9.09
C ARG A 150 -3.93 -6.23 10.39
N GLY A 151 -3.88 -5.18 11.20
CA GLY A 151 -4.50 -5.33 12.48
C GLY A 151 -4.50 -4.11 13.40
N ALA A 152 -4.73 -4.39 14.67
CA ALA A 152 -4.70 -3.42 15.74
C ALA A 152 -3.30 -3.33 16.37
N ALA A 153 -2.90 -2.12 16.74
CA ALA A 153 -1.67 -1.89 17.49
C ALA A 153 -1.97 -1.87 19.00
N GLU A 154 -1.39 -2.81 19.74
CA GLU A 154 -1.31 -2.75 21.20
C GLU A 154 -0.06 -1.97 21.58
N VAL A 155 -0.21 -0.96 22.45
CA VAL A 155 0.92 -0.16 22.94
C VAL A 155 1.02 -0.29 24.46
N ASP A 156 2.10 -0.88 24.96
CA ASP A 156 2.39 -0.94 26.39
C ASP A 156 3.23 0.28 26.80
N PHE A 157 2.64 1.09 27.67
CA PHE A 157 3.26 2.30 28.25
C PHE A 157 3.94 2.04 29.62
N SER A 158 3.93 0.81 30.15
CA SER A 158 4.58 0.48 31.43
C SER A 158 6.10 0.70 31.40
N PRO A 159 6.83 0.31 30.32
CA PRO A 159 8.25 0.65 30.19
C PRO A 159 8.49 2.14 29.98
N SER A 160 9.70 2.61 30.29
CA SER A 160 10.12 3.99 30.00
C SER A 160 10.03 4.32 28.52
N THR A 161 10.36 3.35 27.65
CA THR A 161 10.11 3.40 26.19
C THR A 161 8.89 2.54 25.87
N PRO A 162 7.84 3.10 25.22
CA PRO A 162 6.67 2.31 24.83
C PRO A 162 7.05 1.16 23.91
N THR A 163 6.38 0.02 24.08
CA THR A 163 6.52 -1.13 23.18
C THR A 163 5.24 -1.35 22.40
N VAL A 164 5.37 -1.70 21.13
CA VAL A 164 4.25 -1.87 20.21
C VAL A 164 4.20 -3.29 19.68
N LYS A 165 3.01 -3.88 19.67
CA LYS A 165 2.72 -5.17 19.06
C LYS A 165 1.53 -5.03 18.14
N ILE A 166 1.66 -5.46 16.89
CA ILE A 166 0.54 -5.54 15.96
C ILE A 166 -0.14 -6.90 16.12
N HIS A 167 -1.45 -6.87 16.31
CA HIS A 167 -2.30 -8.06 16.37
C HIS A 167 -3.06 -8.18 15.06
N PRO A 168 -2.80 -9.21 14.24
CA PRO A 168 -3.53 -9.43 13.01
C PRO A 168 -5.03 -9.62 13.28
N VAL A 169 -5.86 -8.89 12.55
CA VAL A 169 -7.33 -8.99 12.62
C VAL A 169 -7.97 -9.10 11.25
N ASN A 170 -7.19 -8.94 10.17
CA ASN A 170 -7.70 -9.03 8.82
C ASN A 170 -8.25 -10.43 8.53
N THR A 171 -9.42 -10.46 7.90
CA THR A 171 -10.08 -11.69 7.45
C THR A 171 -9.70 -12.02 6.01
N PHE A 172 -9.20 -11.04 5.26
CA PHE A 172 -8.75 -11.18 3.89
C PHE A 172 -7.27 -10.77 3.75
N THR A 173 -6.51 -11.52 2.97
CA THR A 173 -5.08 -11.24 2.75
C THR A 173 -4.81 -11.03 1.27
N LEU A 174 -4.03 -9.98 0.95
CA LEU A 174 -3.52 -9.72 -0.38
C LEU A 174 -2.02 -10.00 -0.45
N SER A 175 -1.58 -10.49 -1.61
CA SER A 175 -0.17 -10.73 -1.93
C SER A 175 0.21 -10.13 -3.29
N GLU A 176 1.49 -9.84 -3.49
CA GLU A 176 2.06 -9.53 -4.79
C GLU A 176 2.92 -10.70 -5.24
N LEU A 177 2.67 -11.17 -6.46
CA LEU A 177 3.31 -12.35 -7.04
C LEU A 177 3.92 -11.98 -8.37
N GLU A 178 5.12 -12.49 -8.63
CA GLU A 178 5.74 -12.40 -9.95
C GLU A 178 5.68 -13.77 -10.61
N VAL A 179 5.19 -13.83 -11.85
CA VAL A 179 4.98 -15.04 -12.60
C VAL A 179 5.70 -14.92 -13.95
N ASP A 180 6.75 -15.70 -14.14
CA ASP A 180 7.47 -15.77 -15.41
C ASP A 180 6.70 -16.63 -16.41
N VAL A 181 6.42 -16.05 -17.59
CA VAL A 181 5.66 -16.68 -18.68
C VAL A 181 6.51 -17.09 -19.87
N THR A 182 7.83 -16.98 -19.78
CA THR A 182 8.77 -17.21 -20.90
C THR A 182 8.58 -18.58 -21.57
N ASP A 183 8.32 -19.65 -20.80
CA ASP A 183 8.13 -21.00 -21.32
C ASP A 183 6.69 -21.30 -21.76
N CYS A 184 5.77 -20.37 -21.61
CA CYS A 184 4.38 -20.58 -21.97
C CYS A 184 4.19 -20.45 -23.49
N GLN A 185 3.78 -21.54 -24.15
CA GLN A 185 3.63 -21.58 -25.61
C GLN A 185 2.21 -21.20 -26.08
N HIS A 186 1.23 -21.12 -25.19
CA HIS A 186 -0.17 -20.79 -25.51
C HIS A 186 -0.87 -20.19 -24.28
N SER A 187 -1.99 -19.50 -24.53
CA SER A 187 -2.75 -18.77 -23.50
C SER A 187 -3.17 -19.63 -22.29
N ASP A 188 -3.52 -20.91 -22.53
CA ASP A 188 -3.91 -21.80 -21.44
C ASP A 188 -2.74 -22.17 -20.52
N ALA A 189 -1.50 -22.21 -21.06
CA ALA A 189 -0.30 -22.42 -20.24
C ALA A 189 -0.04 -21.22 -19.32
N VAL A 190 -0.24 -19.99 -19.81
CA VAL A 190 -0.15 -18.77 -18.98
C VAL A 190 -1.20 -18.81 -17.87
N LEU A 191 -2.45 -19.13 -18.22
CA LEU A 191 -3.53 -19.26 -17.24
C LEU A 191 -3.23 -20.30 -16.16
N GLN A 192 -2.73 -21.46 -16.58
CA GLN A 192 -2.38 -22.52 -15.65
C GLN A 192 -1.25 -22.10 -14.71
N ARG A 193 -0.21 -21.44 -15.23
CA ARG A 193 0.91 -20.95 -14.42
C ARG A 193 0.45 -19.91 -13.39
N VAL A 194 -0.46 -19.01 -13.78
CA VAL A 194 -1.07 -18.06 -12.84
C VAL A 194 -1.88 -18.80 -11.76
N ARG A 195 -2.70 -19.78 -12.13
CA ARG A 195 -3.47 -20.58 -11.15
C ARG A 195 -2.58 -21.27 -10.12
N GLU A 196 -1.48 -21.85 -10.56
CA GLU A 196 -0.53 -22.55 -9.70
C GLU A 196 0.22 -21.61 -8.75
N ALA A 197 0.42 -20.35 -9.16
CA ALA A 197 1.07 -19.35 -8.34
C ALA A 197 0.12 -18.72 -7.31
N LEU A 198 -1.19 -18.72 -7.56
CA LEU A 198 -2.16 -18.06 -6.67
C LEU A 198 -2.26 -18.78 -5.33
N PRO A 199 -2.35 -18.02 -4.20
CA PRO A 199 -2.53 -18.61 -2.89
C PRO A 199 -3.83 -19.40 -2.82
N GLU A 200 -3.83 -20.48 -2.05
CA GLU A 200 -5.03 -21.29 -1.78
C GLU A 200 -5.90 -20.62 -0.70
N GLY A 201 -7.22 -20.71 -0.88
CA GLY A 201 -8.20 -20.23 0.10
C GLY A 201 -9.12 -19.12 -0.44
N ALA A 202 -10.34 -19.10 0.08
CA ALA A 202 -11.38 -18.15 -0.35
C ALA A 202 -11.10 -16.70 0.10
N ASN A 203 -10.34 -16.52 1.18
CA ASN A 203 -10.07 -15.22 1.78
C ASN A 203 -8.69 -14.67 1.38
N GLN A 204 -8.25 -14.99 0.17
CA GLN A 204 -6.98 -14.54 -0.35
C GLN A 204 -7.11 -13.98 -1.76
N GLY A 205 -6.32 -12.97 -2.07
CA GLY A 205 -6.21 -12.40 -3.39
C GLY A 205 -4.76 -12.07 -3.72
N ALA A 206 -4.47 -11.83 -5.00
CA ALA A 206 -3.14 -11.49 -5.42
C ALA A 206 -3.13 -10.48 -6.56
N ARG A 207 -2.14 -9.59 -6.55
CA ARG A 207 -1.68 -8.90 -7.75
C ARG A 207 -0.61 -9.75 -8.39
N VAL A 208 -0.87 -10.22 -9.62
CA VAL A 208 0.06 -11.02 -10.40
C VAL A 208 0.74 -10.13 -11.43
N ARG A 209 2.05 -10.00 -11.32
CA ARG A 209 2.90 -9.35 -12.30
C ARG A 209 3.46 -10.42 -13.24
N LEU A 210 3.00 -10.45 -14.49
CA LEU A 210 3.56 -11.34 -15.49
C LEU A 210 4.87 -10.76 -16.02
N VAL A 211 5.93 -11.53 -15.97
CA VAL A 211 7.28 -11.14 -16.43
C VAL A 211 7.80 -12.11 -17.48
N GLY A 212 8.96 -11.78 -18.06
CA GLY A 212 9.61 -12.62 -19.07
C GLY A 212 9.11 -12.33 -20.49
N GLU A 213 9.14 -13.34 -21.34
CA GLU A 213 8.76 -13.24 -22.75
C GLU A 213 7.45 -13.99 -23.04
N LEU A 214 6.50 -13.29 -23.65
CA LEU A 214 5.24 -13.90 -24.09
C LEU A 214 5.40 -14.45 -25.50
N ALA A 215 5.19 -15.75 -25.68
CA ALA A 215 5.38 -16.43 -26.97
C ALA A 215 4.51 -15.82 -28.07
N LEU A 216 5.01 -15.87 -29.29
CA LEU A 216 4.31 -15.36 -30.47
C LEU A 216 2.93 -16.02 -30.64
N GLY A 217 1.92 -15.20 -30.95
CA GLY A 217 0.56 -15.68 -31.18
C GLY A 217 -0.27 -15.86 -29.92
N ILE A 218 0.26 -15.65 -28.72
CA ILE A 218 -0.54 -15.61 -27.51
C ILE A 218 -1.37 -14.31 -27.52
N GLN A 219 -2.69 -14.49 -27.60
CA GLN A 219 -3.67 -13.39 -27.50
C GLN A 219 -4.37 -13.48 -26.13
N LEU A 220 -3.76 -12.86 -25.14
CA LEU A 220 -4.28 -12.82 -23.79
C LEU A 220 -3.97 -11.45 -23.19
N GLY A 221 -5.02 -10.67 -22.89
CA GLY A 221 -4.88 -9.39 -22.22
C GLY A 221 -5.10 -9.50 -20.71
N PRO A 222 -4.73 -8.44 -19.94
CA PRO A 222 -4.99 -8.40 -18.50
C PRO A 222 -6.46 -8.64 -18.15
N SER A 223 -7.36 -7.99 -18.88
CA SER A 223 -8.82 -8.09 -18.67
C SER A 223 -9.35 -9.50 -18.90
N ASP A 224 -8.84 -10.22 -19.90
CA ASP A 224 -9.25 -11.59 -20.21
C ASP A 224 -8.83 -12.55 -19.09
N LEU A 225 -7.60 -12.38 -18.59
CA LEU A 225 -7.06 -13.19 -17.52
C LEU A 225 -7.83 -12.95 -16.23
N ILE A 226 -8.06 -11.67 -15.87
CA ILE A 226 -8.87 -11.29 -14.70
C ILE A 226 -10.28 -11.87 -14.81
N ALA A 227 -10.93 -11.79 -15.98
CA ALA A 227 -12.27 -12.31 -16.19
C ALA A 227 -12.34 -13.82 -15.98
N LYS A 228 -11.35 -14.57 -16.50
CA LYS A 228 -11.25 -16.02 -16.31
C LYS A 228 -11.03 -16.41 -14.85
N MET A 229 -10.14 -15.70 -14.14
CA MET A 229 -9.89 -15.92 -12.71
C MET A 229 -11.13 -15.64 -11.85
N ARG A 230 -11.89 -14.58 -12.16
CA ARG A 230 -13.16 -14.27 -11.49
C ARG A 230 -14.22 -15.34 -11.68
N GLN A 231 -14.28 -16.01 -12.82
CA GLN A 231 -15.18 -17.14 -13.04
C GLN A 231 -14.83 -18.35 -12.15
N GLU A 232 -13.62 -18.38 -11.62
CA GLU A 232 -13.13 -19.40 -10.68
C GLU A 232 -13.15 -18.91 -9.22
N ASP A 233 -13.91 -17.82 -8.92
CA ASP A 233 -13.99 -17.17 -7.60
C ASP A 233 -12.62 -16.72 -7.03
N ARG A 234 -11.67 -16.39 -7.93
CA ARG A 234 -10.33 -15.91 -7.53
C ARG A 234 -10.28 -14.40 -7.58
N CYS A 235 -9.83 -13.78 -6.48
CA CYS A 235 -9.58 -12.34 -6.41
C CYS A 235 -8.19 -12.02 -6.95
N VAL A 236 -8.11 -11.54 -8.20
CA VAL A 236 -6.85 -11.28 -8.90
C VAL A 236 -6.87 -9.92 -9.59
N ASP A 237 -5.76 -9.20 -9.47
CA ASP A 237 -5.36 -8.10 -10.35
C ASP A 237 -4.14 -8.54 -11.16
N VAL A 238 -4.01 -8.08 -12.42
CA VAL A 238 -2.95 -8.55 -13.31
C VAL A 238 -2.24 -7.38 -13.97
N VAL A 239 -0.92 -7.36 -13.84
CA VAL A 239 -0.04 -6.40 -14.50
C VAL A 239 0.84 -7.15 -15.51
N PHE A 240 0.75 -6.76 -16.78
CA PHE A 240 1.61 -7.28 -17.83
C PHE A 240 2.91 -6.47 -17.86
N ALA A 241 3.98 -7.07 -17.35
CA ALA A 241 5.35 -6.58 -17.44
C ALA A 241 6.21 -7.49 -18.35
N CYS A 242 5.59 -8.53 -18.91
CA CYS A 242 6.21 -9.39 -19.93
C CYS A 242 6.27 -8.65 -21.28
N ARG A 243 7.22 -9.04 -22.11
CA ARG A 243 7.42 -8.50 -23.45
C ARG A 243 7.05 -9.55 -24.50
N PRO A 244 6.57 -9.15 -25.69
CA PRO A 244 6.41 -10.10 -26.79
C PRO A 244 7.75 -10.75 -27.15
N ALA A 245 7.75 -12.05 -27.44
CA ALA A 245 8.91 -12.70 -28.00
C ALA A 245 9.26 -12.11 -29.39
N LEU A 246 10.55 -12.06 -29.72
CA LEU A 246 10.98 -11.59 -31.03
C LEU A 246 10.79 -12.72 -32.05
N ASP A 247 10.12 -12.45 -33.16
CA ASP A 247 10.07 -13.34 -34.30
C ASP A 247 11.39 -13.27 -35.09
N LEU A 248 12.41 -13.99 -34.61
CA LEU A 248 13.73 -13.97 -35.22
C LEU A 248 13.70 -14.56 -36.65
N GLU A 249 12.78 -15.49 -36.95
CA GLU A 249 12.64 -16.06 -38.26
C GLU A 249 12.11 -15.03 -39.28
N GLN A 250 11.16 -14.24 -38.86
CA GLN A 250 10.64 -13.13 -39.66
C GLN A 250 11.66 -11.98 -39.75
N LEU A 251 12.30 -11.63 -38.65
CA LEU A 251 13.27 -10.52 -38.60
C LEU A 251 14.52 -10.83 -39.45
N LYS A 252 15.07 -12.04 -39.41
CA LYS A 252 16.30 -12.38 -40.19
C LYS A 252 16.09 -12.30 -41.70
N VAL A 253 14.87 -12.47 -42.21
CA VAL A 253 14.57 -12.36 -43.65
C VAL A 253 14.12 -10.95 -44.06
N ALA A 254 13.96 -10.04 -43.14
CA ALA A 254 13.57 -8.65 -43.43
C ALA A 254 14.62 -7.98 -44.32
N PRO A 255 14.23 -7.30 -45.43
CA PRO A 255 15.14 -6.67 -46.37
C PRO A 255 15.73 -5.34 -45.90
N ASP A 256 15.41 -4.91 -44.71
CA ASP A 256 15.78 -3.64 -44.12
C ASP A 256 16.91 -3.70 -43.10
N ILE A 257 17.20 -2.60 -42.43
CA ILE A 257 18.26 -2.48 -41.43
C ILE A 257 18.04 -3.43 -40.25
N ARG A 258 16.80 -3.75 -39.87
CA ARG A 258 16.47 -4.70 -38.81
C ARG A 258 16.97 -6.10 -39.14
N GLY A 259 16.67 -6.54 -40.35
CA GLY A 259 17.18 -7.86 -40.82
C GLY A 259 18.70 -7.92 -40.90
N GLN A 260 19.36 -6.85 -41.34
CA GLN A 260 20.83 -6.77 -41.31
C GLN A 260 21.40 -6.84 -39.89
N PHE A 261 20.81 -6.13 -38.98
CA PHE A 261 21.21 -6.13 -37.57
C PHE A 261 21.05 -7.50 -36.94
N VAL A 262 19.89 -8.13 -37.10
CA VAL A 262 19.60 -9.46 -36.55
C VAL A 262 20.52 -10.51 -37.12
N ARG A 263 20.75 -10.57 -38.46
CA ARG A 263 21.71 -11.49 -39.07
C ARG A 263 23.13 -11.31 -38.53
N GLY A 264 23.58 -10.06 -38.39
CA GLY A 264 24.91 -9.78 -37.85
C GLY A 264 25.09 -10.24 -36.40
N LEU A 265 24.06 -10.23 -35.58
CA LEU A 265 24.14 -10.78 -34.24
C LEU A 265 24.01 -12.30 -34.18
N LEU A 266 23.18 -12.92 -35.04
CA LEU A 266 23.03 -14.38 -35.12
C LEU A 266 24.32 -15.07 -35.54
N GLU A 267 25.20 -14.43 -36.32
CA GLU A 267 26.49 -14.97 -36.76
C GLU A 267 27.58 -14.86 -35.66
N ARG A 268 27.32 -14.23 -34.54
CA ARG A 268 28.31 -14.11 -33.46
C ARG A 268 28.51 -15.44 -32.74
N PRO A 269 29.76 -15.79 -32.40
CA PRO A 269 30.06 -17.03 -31.66
C PRO A 269 29.53 -16.99 -30.19
N ASP A 270 29.27 -15.79 -29.67
CA ASP A 270 28.74 -15.53 -28.32
C ASP A 270 27.24 -15.16 -28.33
N PHE A 271 26.50 -15.55 -29.38
CA PHE A 271 25.08 -15.23 -29.57
C PHE A 271 24.21 -15.56 -28.33
N ASP A 272 24.49 -16.70 -27.71
CA ASP A 272 23.72 -17.17 -26.54
C ASP A 272 24.09 -16.43 -25.22
N SER A 273 25.05 -15.50 -25.26
CA SER A 273 25.37 -14.72 -24.08
C SER A 273 24.23 -13.73 -23.74
N GLU A 274 24.01 -13.51 -22.45
CA GLU A 274 23.01 -12.56 -21.94
C GLU A 274 23.18 -11.15 -22.54
N LEU A 275 24.44 -10.73 -22.69
CA LEU A 275 24.77 -9.42 -23.28
C LEU A 275 24.30 -9.31 -24.73
N VAL A 276 24.54 -10.34 -25.55
CA VAL A 276 24.16 -10.33 -26.97
C VAL A 276 22.65 -10.45 -27.12
N GLN A 277 21.99 -11.26 -26.31
CA GLN A 277 20.52 -11.36 -26.28
C GLN A 277 19.87 -10.02 -25.87
N SER A 278 20.39 -9.36 -24.85
CA SER A 278 19.95 -8.01 -24.43
C SER A 278 20.18 -6.97 -25.53
N ALA A 279 21.35 -7.00 -26.17
CA ALA A 279 21.67 -6.09 -27.28
C ALA A 279 20.77 -6.33 -28.51
N LEU A 280 20.46 -7.59 -28.82
CA LEU A 280 19.56 -7.96 -29.90
C LEU A 280 18.16 -7.35 -29.67
N ARG A 281 17.63 -7.53 -28.48
CA ARG A 281 16.31 -7.00 -28.12
C ARG A 281 16.29 -5.49 -28.16
N ALA A 282 17.20 -4.83 -27.43
CA ALA A 282 17.26 -3.37 -27.38
C ALA A 282 17.45 -2.74 -28.77
N GLY A 283 18.26 -3.38 -29.64
CA GLY A 283 18.46 -2.91 -31.01
C GLY A 283 17.22 -3.09 -31.89
N VAL A 284 16.49 -4.19 -31.76
CA VAL A 284 15.24 -4.40 -32.51
C VAL A 284 14.18 -3.40 -32.07
N GLU A 285 13.97 -3.21 -30.77
CA GLU A 285 13.04 -2.26 -30.18
C GLU A 285 13.35 -0.83 -30.67
N ALA A 286 14.62 -0.39 -30.60
CA ALA A 286 15.04 0.91 -31.07
C ALA A 286 14.80 1.11 -32.58
N LEU A 287 15.04 0.07 -33.39
CA LEU A 287 14.81 0.11 -34.85
C LEU A 287 13.32 0.04 -35.20
N GLN A 288 12.44 -0.31 -34.29
CA GLN A 288 11.00 -0.26 -34.42
C GLN A 288 10.41 1.09 -33.93
N GLY A 289 11.24 1.95 -33.32
CA GLY A 289 10.83 3.22 -32.75
C GLY A 289 10.25 3.10 -31.35
N GLU A 290 10.50 1.98 -30.67
CA GLU A 290 10.15 1.74 -29.28
C GLU A 290 11.30 2.22 -28.37
N GLU A 291 10.99 2.68 -27.15
CA GLU A 291 12.04 2.99 -26.16
C GLU A 291 12.64 1.66 -25.65
N PRO A 292 13.92 1.39 -25.91
CA PRO A 292 14.53 0.16 -25.41
C PRO A 292 14.61 0.23 -23.89
N ALA A 293 14.16 -0.83 -23.20
CA ALA A 293 14.43 -0.95 -21.78
C ALA A 293 15.94 -1.23 -21.61
N ILE A 294 16.67 -0.20 -21.23
CA ILE A 294 18.07 -0.32 -20.83
C ILE A 294 18.09 -1.01 -19.47
N LEU A 295 18.85 -2.12 -19.38
CA LEU A 295 19.10 -2.86 -18.15
C LEU A 295 19.85 -2.01 -17.12
#